data_5177c9e24363017883a86effdacd1f5a
#
_entry.id   5177c9e24363017883a86effdacd1f5a
#
_cell.length_a   1.000
_cell.length_b   1.000
_cell.length_c   1.000
_cell.angle_alpha   90.00
_cell.angle_beta   90.00
_cell.angle_gamma   90.00
#
_symmetry.space_group_name_H-M   'P 1'
#
loop_
_entity.id
_entity.type
_entity.pdbx_description
1 polymer ?
#
loop_
_entity_poly.entity_id
_entity_poly.type
_entity_poly.pdbx_seq_one_letter_code
_entity_poly.pdbx_strand_id
1 'polypeptide(L)'
;MPELRQTCLDLLCLADPNDKALQVQAWGAQPWAVDTERALPEPAGIPGRPLRPVLMAHTDIKPARLTTPEGHAGLLHAVCHIEKNAVDLALDVIWRFAGMPHDFYLDWWQVAQEEALHYTLLRDHLRSLGFDYGDFPAHTGLWDMAERTRHDVLARVALVPRTLEARGLDASPAVKTKLVSIGDHRAGEILDIILRDEIGHVAVGNRWYAWLCAQRGLDPVATYPGLTQRYQAPRLKGPFNLAARAAAGFTAQELLQLQAPSSTSTPASINSSTQSAALTAH
;
A
#
# COMPACT_ATOMS: atom_id res chain seq x y z
N MET A 1 -31.01 -2.66 -0.32
CA MET A 1 -29.66 -2.09 -0.08
C MET A 1 -28.71 -2.74 -1.05
N PRO A 2 -27.81 -2.00 -1.68
CA PRO A 2 -26.78 -2.59 -2.54
C PRO A 2 -25.83 -3.47 -1.71
N GLU A 3 -25.28 -4.50 -2.33
CA GLU A 3 -24.34 -5.42 -1.69
C GLU A 3 -22.91 -4.90 -1.89
N LEU A 4 -22.20 -4.63 -0.78
CA LEU A 4 -20.92 -3.93 -0.80
C LEU A 4 -19.83 -4.71 -1.53
N ARG A 5 -19.67 -6.00 -1.25
CA ARG A 5 -18.58 -6.80 -1.79
C ARG A 5 -18.68 -6.98 -3.30
N GLN A 6 -19.92 -7.20 -3.82
CA GLN A 6 -20.16 -7.23 -5.25
C GLN A 6 -19.92 -5.88 -5.90
N THR A 7 -20.39 -4.79 -5.28
CA THR A 7 -20.16 -3.43 -5.77
C THR A 7 -18.66 -3.12 -5.86
N CYS A 8 -17.88 -3.49 -4.84
CA CYS A 8 -16.42 -3.31 -4.86
C CYS A 8 -15.74 -4.10 -5.98
N LEU A 9 -16.21 -5.33 -6.27
CA LEU A 9 -15.71 -6.11 -7.41
C LEU A 9 -16.01 -5.41 -8.74
N ASP A 10 -17.25 -4.93 -8.91
CA ASP A 10 -17.68 -4.26 -10.14
C ASP A 10 -16.88 -2.97 -10.35
N LEU A 11 -16.65 -2.17 -9.29
CA LEU A 11 -15.81 -0.98 -9.31
C LEU A 11 -14.34 -1.31 -9.62
N LEU A 12 -13.81 -2.38 -9.04
CA LEU A 12 -12.43 -2.81 -9.28
C LEU A 12 -12.20 -3.17 -10.76
N CYS A 13 -13.21 -3.68 -11.45
CA CYS A 13 -13.16 -4.01 -12.87
C CYS A 13 -13.19 -2.79 -13.80
N LEU A 14 -13.56 -1.60 -13.34
CA LEU A 14 -13.54 -0.40 -14.16
C LEU A 14 -12.12 -0.06 -14.59
N ALA A 15 -11.91 0.14 -15.90
CA ALA A 15 -10.60 0.43 -16.44
C ALA A 15 -10.20 1.90 -16.27
N ASP A 16 -11.14 2.84 -16.41
CA ASP A 16 -10.88 4.27 -16.25
C ASP A 16 -10.78 4.61 -14.76
N PRO A 17 -9.62 5.10 -14.27
CA PRO A 17 -9.42 5.40 -12.86
C PRO A 17 -10.25 6.61 -12.38
N ASN A 18 -10.59 7.53 -13.28
CA ASN A 18 -11.44 8.67 -12.94
C ASN A 18 -12.90 8.23 -12.75
N ASP A 19 -13.42 7.43 -13.67
CA ASP A 19 -14.77 6.86 -13.51
C ASP A 19 -14.86 6.00 -12.24
N LYS A 20 -13.82 5.21 -11.95
CA LYS A 20 -13.74 4.42 -10.72
C LYS A 20 -13.80 5.32 -9.49
N ALA A 21 -12.94 6.34 -9.40
CA ALA A 21 -12.91 7.25 -8.24
C ALA A 21 -14.24 8.02 -8.09
N LEU A 22 -14.81 8.53 -9.17
CA LEU A 22 -16.10 9.23 -9.16
C LEU A 22 -17.24 8.31 -8.67
N GLN A 23 -17.26 7.04 -9.12
CA GLN A 23 -18.28 6.10 -8.67
C GLN A 23 -18.10 5.69 -7.21
N VAL A 24 -16.85 5.47 -6.73
CA VAL A 24 -16.59 5.24 -5.31
C VAL A 24 -17.10 6.40 -4.45
N GLN A 25 -16.84 7.64 -4.85
CA GLN A 25 -17.32 8.83 -4.15
C GLN A 25 -18.85 8.99 -4.23
N ALA A 26 -19.46 8.71 -5.39
CA ALA A 26 -20.90 8.83 -5.61
C ALA A 26 -21.71 7.85 -4.73
N TRP A 27 -21.19 6.66 -4.45
CA TRP A 27 -21.81 5.72 -3.52
C TRP A 27 -21.84 6.27 -2.09
N GLY A 28 -20.84 7.03 -1.66
CA GLY A 28 -20.81 7.75 -0.38
C GLY A 28 -21.03 6.86 0.85
N ALA A 29 -21.34 7.50 1.96
CA ALA A 29 -21.73 6.84 3.20
C ALA A 29 -23.22 6.50 3.16
N GLN A 30 -23.55 5.29 2.75
CA GLN A 30 -24.91 4.76 2.75
C GLN A 30 -24.99 3.44 3.51
N PRO A 31 -26.19 2.99 3.93
CA PRO A 31 -26.32 1.66 4.51
C PRO A 31 -26.04 0.60 3.44
N TRP A 32 -25.10 -0.29 3.75
CA TRP A 32 -24.70 -1.41 2.90
C TRP A 32 -25.29 -2.73 3.41
N ALA A 33 -25.69 -3.60 2.49
CA ALA A 33 -25.78 -5.03 2.78
C ALA A 33 -24.38 -5.62 2.58
N VAL A 34 -23.94 -6.49 3.50
CA VAL A 34 -22.65 -7.18 3.40
C VAL A 34 -22.88 -8.67 3.61
N ASP A 35 -22.77 -9.46 2.56
CA ASP A 35 -22.75 -10.92 2.65
C ASP A 35 -21.31 -11.39 2.92
N THR A 36 -21.00 -11.54 4.20
CA THR A 36 -19.64 -11.87 4.66
C THR A 36 -19.18 -13.26 4.21
N GLU A 37 -20.11 -14.19 3.99
CA GLU A 37 -19.80 -15.60 3.71
C GLU A 37 -19.70 -15.91 2.21
N ARG A 38 -20.29 -15.09 1.37
CA ARG A 38 -20.34 -15.35 -0.06
C ARG A 38 -18.95 -15.33 -0.69
N ALA A 39 -18.53 -16.42 -1.30
CA ALA A 39 -17.36 -16.46 -2.16
C ALA A 39 -17.69 -15.82 -3.52
N LEU A 40 -17.03 -14.74 -3.87
CA LEU A 40 -17.16 -14.10 -5.16
C LEU A 40 -16.05 -14.61 -6.10
N PRO A 41 -16.40 -15.03 -7.34
CA PRO A 41 -15.40 -15.51 -8.29
C PRO A 41 -14.49 -14.37 -8.73
N GLU A 42 -13.23 -14.69 -8.94
CA GLU A 42 -12.26 -13.73 -9.46
C GLU A 42 -12.40 -13.58 -10.99
N PRO A 43 -12.75 -12.39 -11.49
CA PRO A 43 -12.78 -12.16 -12.93
C PRO A 43 -11.37 -12.05 -13.49
N ALA A 44 -11.21 -12.31 -14.78
CA ALA A 44 -9.96 -12.08 -15.47
C ALA A 44 -9.66 -10.59 -15.60
N GLY A 45 -8.38 -10.21 -15.53
CA GLY A 45 -7.94 -8.86 -15.85
C GLY A 45 -8.16 -7.80 -14.77
N ILE A 46 -8.30 -8.22 -13.51
CA ILE A 46 -8.36 -7.26 -12.38
C ILE A 46 -6.96 -6.85 -11.89
N PRO A 47 -6.83 -5.61 -11.40
CA PRO A 47 -7.81 -4.51 -11.48
C PRO A 47 -8.00 -4.07 -12.93
N GLY A 48 -9.15 -3.51 -13.25
CA GLY A 48 -9.31 -2.82 -14.53
C GLY A 48 -8.24 -1.74 -14.68
N ARG A 49 -7.56 -1.71 -15.83
CA ARG A 49 -6.44 -0.79 -16.07
C ARG A 49 -6.63 -0.02 -17.37
N PRO A 50 -6.36 1.29 -17.38
CA PRO A 50 -6.32 2.07 -18.60
C PRO A 50 -5.08 1.72 -19.43
N LEU A 51 -5.04 2.13 -20.68
CA LEU A 51 -3.86 1.98 -21.54
C LEU A 51 -2.66 2.82 -21.07
N ARG A 52 -2.90 3.86 -20.29
CA ARG A 52 -1.91 4.74 -19.66
C ARG A 52 -2.20 4.87 -18.17
N PRO A 53 -1.17 5.05 -17.33
CA PRO A 53 0.26 5.20 -17.63
C PRO A 53 0.89 3.93 -18.19
N VAL A 54 2.01 4.08 -18.92
CA VAL A 54 2.89 2.96 -19.25
C VAL A 54 3.52 2.43 -17.96
N LEU A 55 3.32 1.14 -17.68
CA LEU A 55 3.88 0.50 -16.49
C LEU A 55 5.25 -0.07 -16.80
N MET A 56 6.22 0.22 -15.93
CA MET A 56 7.59 -0.27 -16.05
C MET A 56 8.20 -0.56 -14.68
N ALA A 57 9.39 -1.16 -14.65
CA ALA A 57 10.09 -1.38 -13.40
C ALA A 57 10.44 -0.05 -12.72
N HIS A 58 10.32 0.04 -11.41
CA HIS A 58 10.64 1.26 -10.65
C HIS A 58 12.06 1.78 -10.95
N THR A 59 13.03 0.89 -11.19
CA THR A 59 14.42 1.22 -11.52
C THR A 59 14.58 1.91 -12.89
N ASP A 60 13.61 1.74 -13.78
CA ASP A 60 13.66 2.26 -15.15
C ASP A 60 13.01 3.65 -15.25
N ILE A 61 12.25 4.05 -14.22
CA ILE A 61 11.65 5.38 -14.14
C ILE A 61 12.73 6.40 -13.76
N LYS A 62 13.06 7.28 -14.69
CA LYS A 62 14.05 8.35 -14.48
C LYS A 62 13.31 9.65 -14.15
N PRO A 63 13.41 10.14 -12.90
CA PRO A 63 12.77 11.40 -12.53
C PRO A 63 13.46 12.57 -13.25
N ALA A 64 12.67 13.49 -13.80
CA ALA A 64 13.15 14.77 -14.28
C ALA A 64 13.50 15.69 -13.10
N ARG A 65 14.19 16.82 -13.40
CA ARG A 65 14.53 17.81 -12.35
C ARG A 65 13.24 18.44 -11.83
N LEU A 66 13.09 18.50 -10.53
CA LEU A 66 11.89 19.05 -9.86
C LEU A 66 11.57 20.50 -10.28
N THR A 67 12.57 21.27 -10.66
CA THR A 67 12.42 22.68 -11.09
C THR A 67 11.91 22.82 -12.53
N THR A 68 11.74 21.72 -13.27
CA THR A 68 11.09 21.75 -14.61
C THR A 68 9.61 21.40 -14.48
N PRO A 69 8.75 21.91 -15.38
CA PRO A 69 7.32 21.56 -15.38
C PRO A 69 7.09 20.03 -15.37
N GLU A 70 7.83 19.28 -16.17
CA GLU A 70 7.72 17.82 -16.29
C GLU A 70 8.20 17.11 -15.00
N GLY A 71 9.26 17.62 -14.36
CA GLY A 71 9.76 17.04 -13.09
C GLY A 71 8.81 17.30 -11.92
N HIS A 72 8.21 18.50 -11.88
CA HIS A 72 7.19 18.87 -10.93
C HIS A 72 5.94 17.99 -11.11
N ALA A 73 5.36 17.98 -12.31
CA ALA A 73 4.19 17.17 -12.62
C ALA A 73 4.45 15.66 -12.48
N GLY A 74 5.65 15.19 -12.85
CA GLY A 74 6.05 13.80 -12.69
C GLY A 74 6.08 13.32 -11.24
N LEU A 75 6.50 14.18 -10.30
CA LEU A 75 6.46 13.85 -8.87
C LEU A 75 5.01 13.77 -8.37
N LEU A 76 4.15 14.73 -8.74
CA LEU A 76 2.72 14.70 -8.39
C LEU A 76 2.01 13.50 -9.01
N HIS A 77 2.31 13.17 -10.28
CA HIS A 77 1.77 11.99 -10.96
C HIS A 77 2.17 10.70 -10.24
N ALA A 78 3.41 10.59 -9.74
CA ALA A 78 3.85 9.42 -9.00
C ALA A 78 3.04 9.24 -7.70
N VAL A 79 2.73 10.32 -6.97
CA VAL A 79 1.86 10.27 -5.80
C VAL A 79 0.43 9.91 -6.23
N CYS A 80 -0.12 10.57 -7.24
CA CYS A 80 -1.45 10.27 -7.79
C CYS A 80 -1.61 8.79 -8.20
N HIS A 81 -0.54 8.17 -8.72
CA HIS A 81 -0.53 6.76 -9.07
C HIS A 81 -0.55 5.85 -7.82
N ILE A 82 0.06 6.26 -6.72
CA ILE A 82 -0.02 5.55 -5.44
C ILE A 82 -1.47 5.56 -4.94
N GLU A 83 -2.12 6.71 -4.87
CA GLU A 83 -3.51 6.84 -4.41
C GLU A 83 -4.48 6.05 -5.31
N LYS A 84 -4.29 6.10 -6.64
CA LYS A 84 -5.07 5.27 -7.58
C LYS A 84 -4.93 3.77 -7.26
N ASN A 85 -3.72 3.31 -6.95
CA ASN A 85 -3.53 1.91 -6.56
C ASN A 85 -4.14 1.61 -5.19
N ALA A 86 -4.11 2.55 -4.25
CA ALA A 86 -4.72 2.39 -2.94
C ALA A 86 -6.25 2.23 -3.03
N VAL A 87 -6.92 2.96 -3.95
CA VAL A 87 -8.34 2.67 -4.28
C VAL A 87 -8.53 1.22 -4.70
N ASP A 88 -7.73 0.72 -5.64
CA ASP A 88 -7.82 -0.66 -6.11
C ASP A 88 -7.56 -1.67 -4.97
N LEU A 89 -6.58 -1.40 -4.11
CA LEU A 89 -6.21 -2.26 -2.98
C LEU A 89 -7.34 -2.36 -1.95
N ALA A 90 -7.97 -1.24 -1.61
CA ALA A 90 -9.09 -1.21 -0.68
C ALA A 90 -10.31 -1.96 -1.25
N LEU A 91 -10.65 -1.73 -2.52
CA LEU A 91 -11.73 -2.48 -3.21
C LEU A 91 -11.42 -3.98 -3.28
N ASP A 92 -10.15 -4.36 -3.55
CA ASP A 92 -9.72 -5.76 -3.60
C ASP A 92 -9.85 -6.46 -2.26
N VAL A 93 -9.48 -5.82 -1.17
CA VAL A 93 -9.61 -6.39 0.19
C VAL A 93 -11.06 -6.68 0.53
N ILE A 94 -12.00 -5.79 0.17
CA ILE A 94 -13.42 -5.92 0.46
C ILE A 94 -14.03 -7.13 -0.26
N TRP A 95 -13.82 -7.26 -1.56
CA TRP A 95 -14.46 -8.34 -2.32
C TRP A 95 -13.79 -9.69 -2.12
N ARG A 96 -12.45 -9.71 -2.01
CA ARG A 96 -11.64 -10.93 -2.05
C ARG A 96 -11.79 -11.81 -0.80
N PHE A 97 -11.77 -11.20 0.38
CA PHE A 97 -11.72 -11.97 1.63
C PHE A 97 -13.10 -12.13 2.24
N ALA A 98 -13.70 -13.33 2.08
CA ALA A 98 -14.91 -13.74 2.78
C ALA A 98 -14.61 -14.13 4.24
N GLY A 99 -15.64 -14.24 5.08
CA GLY A 99 -15.54 -14.71 6.45
C GLY A 99 -14.95 -13.69 7.44
N MET A 100 -14.83 -12.44 7.05
CA MET A 100 -14.39 -11.37 7.96
C MET A 100 -15.61 -10.72 8.65
N PRO A 101 -15.42 -10.12 9.85
CA PRO A 101 -16.50 -9.38 10.50
C PRO A 101 -17.06 -8.25 9.62
N HIS A 102 -18.34 -7.92 9.79
CA HIS A 102 -19.00 -6.86 9.01
C HIS A 102 -18.22 -5.55 9.00
N ASP A 103 -17.69 -5.12 10.15
CA ASP A 103 -16.96 -3.88 10.30
C ASP A 103 -15.65 -3.85 9.47
N PHE A 104 -15.07 -5.02 9.18
CA PHE A 104 -13.91 -5.11 8.30
C PHE A 104 -14.19 -4.48 6.93
N TYR A 105 -15.32 -4.79 6.37
CA TYR A 105 -15.69 -4.31 5.03
C TYR A 105 -16.04 -2.83 5.03
N LEU A 106 -16.68 -2.35 6.10
CA LEU A 106 -17.01 -0.92 6.23
C LEU A 106 -15.77 -0.05 6.45
N ASP A 107 -14.80 -0.54 7.24
CA ASP A 107 -13.54 0.16 7.43
C ASP A 107 -12.79 0.34 6.11
N TRP A 108 -12.67 -0.73 5.32
CA TRP A 108 -12.00 -0.66 4.03
C TRP A 108 -12.81 0.12 2.99
N TRP A 109 -14.13 0.17 3.12
CA TRP A 109 -14.95 1.04 2.28
C TRP A 109 -14.68 2.52 2.56
N GLN A 110 -14.54 2.90 3.82
CA GLN A 110 -14.13 4.26 4.17
C GLN A 110 -12.75 4.59 3.59
N VAL A 111 -11.78 3.68 3.73
CA VAL A 111 -10.46 3.84 3.10
C VAL A 111 -10.60 4.05 1.58
N ALA A 112 -11.38 3.23 0.87
CA ALA A 112 -11.57 3.38 -0.57
C ALA A 112 -12.13 4.75 -0.97
N GLN A 113 -13.03 5.31 -0.16
CA GLN A 113 -13.62 6.64 -0.40
C GLN A 113 -12.59 7.77 -0.21
N GLU A 114 -11.78 7.69 0.85
CA GLU A 114 -10.72 8.65 1.15
C GLU A 114 -9.63 8.60 0.08
N GLU A 115 -9.22 7.40 -0.36
CA GLU A 115 -8.25 7.22 -1.46
C GLU A 115 -8.77 7.74 -2.81
N ALA A 116 -10.06 7.56 -3.09
CA ALA A 116 -10.68 8.12 -4.29
C ALA A 116 -10.71 9.67 -4.25
N LEU A 117 -10.86 10.26 -3.06
CA LEU A 117 -10.72 11.71 -2.86
C LEU A 117 -9.28 12.16 -3.09
N HIS A 118 -8.29 11.47 -2.52
CA HIS A 118 -6.86 11.78 -2.69
C HIS A 118 -6.46 11.76 -4.17
N TYR A 119 -6.83 10.69 -4.88
CA TYR A 119 -6.62 10.59 -6.33
C TYR A 119 -7.22 11.77 -7.08
N THR A 120 -8.47 12.14 -6.78
CA THR A 120 -9.18 13.24 -7.44
C THR A 120 -8.48 14.57 -7.19
N LEU A 121 -8.11 14.88 -5.94
CA LEU A 121 -7.41 16.11 -5.57
C LEU A 121 -6.07 16.24 -6.32
N LEU A 122 -5.28 15.17 -6.38
CA LEU A 122 -3.98 15.16 -7.07
C LEU A 122 -4.13 15.26 -8.58
N ARG A 123 -5.11 14.56 -9.17
CA ARG A 123 -5.38 14.62 -10.60
C ARG A 123 -5.83 16.02 -11.03
N ASP A 124 -6.76 16.62 -10.27
CA ASP A 124 -7.25 17.97 -10.58
C ASP A 124 -6.11 19.00 -10.48
N HIS A 125 -5.21 18.82 -9.51
CA HIS A 125 -4.03 19.66 -9.41
C HIS A 125 -3.05 19.43 -10.58
N LEU A 126 -2.79 18.20 -11.00
CA LEU A 126 -2.03 17.89 -12.23
C LEU A 126 -2.62 18.60 -13.45
N ARG A 127 -3.94 18.60 -13.60
CA ARG A 127 -4.63 19.25 -14.71
C ARG A 127 -4.46 20.76 -14.69
N SER A 128 -4.42 21.36 -13.51
CA SER A 128 -4.13 22.80 -13.36
C SER A 128 -2.72 23.17 -13.80
N LEU A 129 -1.80 22.21 -13.81
CA LEU A 129 -0.42 22.36 -14.31
C LEU A 129 -0.27 22.01 -15.80
N GLY A 130 -1.36 21.64 -16.48
CA GLY A 130 -1.35 21.29 -17.92
C GLY A 130 -1.02 19.83 -18.21
N PHE A 131 -1.03 18.94 -17.21
CA PHE A 131 -0.81 17.50 -17.33
C PHE A 131 -2.03 16.71 -16.84
N ASP A 132 -2.10 15.42 -17.12
CA ASP A 132 -3.14 14.55 -16.58
C ASP A 132 -2.54 13.21 -16.10
N TYR A 133 -3.32 12.46 -15.34
CA TYR A 133 -2.96 11.10 -14.97
C TYR A 133 -2.80 10.23 -16.21
N GLY A 134 -1.65 9.56 -16.31
CA GLY A 134 -1.27 8.76 -17.47
C GLY A 134 -0.19 9.39 -18.36
N ASP A 135 0.15 10.67 -18.18
CA ASP A 135 1.16 11.35 -18.99
C ASP A 135 2.60 10.92 -18.65
N PHE A 136 2.82 10.38 -17.47
CA PHE A 136 4.14 9.89 -17.03
C PHE A 136 4.10 8.38 -16.77
N PRO A 137 5.23 7.67 -16.87
CA PRO A 137 5.30 6.25 -16.55
C PRO A 137 5.09 6.00 -15.04
N ALA A 138 4.65 4.78 -14.72
CA ALA A 138 4.39 4.34 -13.35
C ALA A 138 4.84 2.88 -13.14
N HIS A 139 4.73 2.38 -11.89
CA HIS A 139 5.14 1.01 -11.55
C HIS A 139 4.04 0.26 -10.77
N THR A 140 4.12 -1.08 -10.77
CA THR A 140 3.10 -1.96 -10.19
C THR A 140 3.35 -2.36 -8.73
N GLY A 141 4.40 -1.82 -8.09
CA GLY A 141 4.93 -2.37 -6.84
C GLY A 141 3.93 -2.59 -5.70
N LEU A 142 2.88 -1.76 -5.58
CA LEU A 142 1.81 -1.96 -4.59
C LEU A 142 0.93 -3.16 -4.97
N TRP A 143 0.48 -3.21 -6.22
CA TRP A 143 -0.36 -4.30 -6.70
C TRP A 143 0.37 -5.65 -6.71
N ASP A 144 1.67 -5.67 -7.01
CA ASP A 144 2.48 -6.89 -6.97
C ASP A 144 2.46 -7.56 -5.58
N MET A 145 2.43 -6.76 -4.50
CA MET A 145 2.28 -7.30 -3.15
C MET A 145 0.86 -7.82 -2.90
N ALA A 146 -0.15 -7.16 -3.43
CA ALA A 146 -1.53 -7.65 -3.37
C ALA A 146 -1.68 -9.02 -4.05
N GLU A 147 -1.09 -9.20 -5.21
CA GLU A 147 -1.05 -10.49 -5.91
C GLU A 147 -0.36 -11.57 -5.08
N ARG A 148 0.81 -11.28 -4.50
CA ARG A 148 1.53 -12.24 -3.65
C ARG A 148 0.71 -12.67 -2.43
N THR A 149 -0.10 -11.77 -1.87
CA THR A 149 -0.89 -11.99 -0.65
C THR A 149 -2.36 -12.35 -0.92
N ARG A 150 -2.73 -12.61 -2.17
CA ARG A 150 -4.13 -12.82 -2.59
C ARG A 150 -4.87 -13.96 -1.87
N HIS A 151 -4.15 -14.92 -1.29
CA HIS A 151 -4.72 -16.11 -0.64
C HIS A 151 -4.66 -16.06 0.89
N ASP A 152 -4.12 -14.98 1.48
CA ASP A 152 -3.97 -14.87 2.94
C ASP A 152 -4.26 -13.44 3.42
N VAL A 153 -5.42 -13.26 4.02
CA VAL A 153 -5.85 -11.97 4.56
C VAL A 153 -4.90 -11.44 5.64
N LEU A 154 -4.29 -12.31 6.46
CA LEU A 154 -3.32 -11.90 7.47
C LEU A 154 -2.07 -11.30 6.81
N ALA A 155 -1.55 -11.96 5.78
CA ALA A 155 -0.42 -11.45 5.01
C ALA A 155 -0.78 -10.14 4.26
N ARG A 156 -2.00 -10.07 3.70
CA ARG A 156 -2.50 -8.88 3.01
C ARG A 156 -2.48 -7.65 3.93
N VAL A 157 -3.12 -7.72 5.09
CA VAL A 157 -3.19 -6.57 6.00
C VAL A 157 -1.84 -6.25 6.66
N ALA A 158 -0.98 -7.25 6.85
CA ALA A 158 0.37 -7.05 7.34
C ALA A 158 1.28 -6.33 6.33
N LEU A 159 1.20 -6.68 5.05
CA LEU A 159 2.22 -6.30 4.06
C LEU A 159 1.78 -5.18 3.13
N VAL A 160 0.49 -4.96 2.94
CA VAL A 160 -0.01 -3.85 2.13
C VAL A 160 -0.21 -2.62 3.01
N PRO A 161 -1.29 -2.44 3.82
CA PRO A 161 -1.49 -1.20 4.55
C PRO A 161 -0.41 -0.97 5.61
N ARG A 162 -0.13 -1.95 6.44
CA ARG A 162 0.79 -1.84 7.55
C ARG A 162 2.26 -1.68 7.14
N THR A 163 2.65 -2.15 5.95
CA THR A 163 4.03 -2.09 5.45
C THR A 163 4.20 -1.09 4.32
N LEU A 164 3.47 -1.26 3.21
CA LEU A 164 3.70 -0.46 2.02
C LEU A 164 3.05 0.92 2.11
N GLU A 165 1.78 1.03 2.54
CA GLU A 165 1.11 2.32 2.73
C GLU A 165 1.72 3.09 3.91
N ALA A 166 2.10 2.42 5.00
CA ALA A 166 2.83 3.07 6.10
C ALA A 166 4.14 3.76 5.68
N ARG A 167 4.71 3.45 4.49
CA ARG A 167 5.81 4.23 3.89
C ARG A 167 5.36 5.62 3.46
N GLY A 168 4.07 5.80 3.16
CA GLY A 168 3.47 7.10 2.92
C GLY A 168 3.61 8.02 4.12
N LEU A 169 3.38 7.50 5.34
CA LEU A 169 3.58 8.27 6.59
C LEU A 169 5.01 8.82 6.70
N ASP A 170 6.00 8.06 6.23
CA ASP A 170 7.42 8.44 6.31
C ASP A 170 7.82 9.40 5.17
N ALA A 171 7.30 9.18 3.96
CA ALA A 171 7.72 9.88 2.76
C ALA A 171 7.01 11.24 2.56
N SER A 172 5.72 11.34 2.93
CA SER A 172 4.88 12.51 2.65
C SER A 172 5.45 13.83 3.18
N PRO A 173 6.05 13.93 4.39
CA PRO A 173 6.64 15.18 4.84
C PRO A 173 7.79 15.68 3.95
N ALA A 174 8.63 14.77 3.46
CA ALA A 174 9.74 15.13 2.58
C ALA A 174 9.27 15.51 1.17
N VAL A 175 8.25 14.82 0.64
CA VAL A 175 7.62 15.15 -0.64
C VAL A 175 6.96 16.52 -0.56
N LYS A 176 6.19 16.80 0.50
CA LYS A 176 5.59 18.11 0.77
C LYS A 176 6.65 19.22 0.79
N THR A 177 7.72 19.04 1.56
CA THR A 177 8.80 20.03 1.66
C THR A 177 9.39 20.34 0.27
N LYS A 178 9.62 19.33 -0.56
CA LYS A 178 10.13 19.51 -1.93
C LYS A 178 9.17 20.34 -2.80
N LEU A 179 7.89 20.02 -2.81
CA LEU A 179 6.89 20.72 -3.63
C LEU A 179 6.68 22.16 -3.17
N VAL A 180 6.58 22.39 -1.86
CA VAL A 180 6.46 23.73 -1.30
C VAL A 180 7.73 24.58 -1.60
N SER A 181 8.92 23.96 -1.61
CA SER A 181 10.18 24.68 -1.91
C SER A 181 10.25 25.24 -3.33
N ILE A 182 9.47 24.72 -4.26
CA ILE A 182 9.33 25.24 -5.63
C ILE A 182 8.09 26.13 -5.82
N GLY A 183 7.40 26.47 -4.72
CA GLY A 183 6.24 27.36 -4.72
C GLY A 183 4.88 26.65 -4.87
N ASP A 184 4.83 25.31 -4.92
CA ASP A 184 3.58 24.57 -5.00
C ASP A 184 2.95 24.36 -3.61
N HIS A 185 2.33 25.40 -3.10
CA HIS A 185 1.61 25.37 -1.81
C HIS A 185 0.34 24.51 -1.88
N ARG A 186 -0.30 24.44 -3.07
CA ARG A 186 -1.51 23.63 -3.25
C ARG A 186 -1.22 22.15 -3.09
N ALA A 187 -0.14 21.66 -3.69
CA ALA A 187 0.31 20.28 -3.44
C ALA A 187 0.61 20.03 -1.96
N GLY A 188 1.19 21.04 -1.28
CA GLY A 188 1.43 20.96 0.16
C GLY A 188 0.15 20.76 0.98
N GLU A 189 -0.93 21.48 0.66
CA GLU A 189 -2.25 21.35 1.30
C GLU A 189 -2.87 19.95 1.03
N ILE A 190 -2.77 19.46 -0.21
CA ILE A 190 -3.27 18.13 -0.57
C ILE A 190 -2.53 17.06 0.20
N LEU A 191 -1.20 17.15 0.30
CA LEU A 191 -0.40 16.18 1.06
C LEU A 191 -0.66 16.22 2.58
N ASP A 192 -1.13 17.35 3.14
CA ASP A 192 -1.58 17.41 4.53
C ASP A 192 -2.88 16.63 4.73
N ILE A 193 -3.81 16.70 3.77
CA ILE A 193 -5.05 15.92 3.78
C ILE A 193 -4.68 14.43 3.71
N ILE A 194 -3.88 14.04 2.73
CA ILE A 194 -3.43 12.66 2.53
C ILE A 194 -2.76 12.12 3.82
N LEU A 195 -1.77 12.81 4.37
CA LEU A 195 -1.07 12.34 5.56
C LEU A 195 -1.99 12.17 6.78
N ARG A 196 -2.98 13.06 6.94
CA ARG A 196 -3.98 12.95 8.01
C ARG A 196 -4.78 11.66 7.87
N ASP A 197 -5.28 11.35 6.67
CA ASP A 197 -6.15 10.21 6.41
C ASP A 197 -5.35 8.90 6.40
N GLU A 198 -4.12 8.91 5.87
CA GLU A 198 -3.20 7.77 5.86
C GLU A 198 -2.87 7.22 7.26
N ILE A 199 -2.83 8.08 8.29
CA ILE A 199 -2.72 7.60 9.67
C ILE A 199 -3.91 6.70 10.01
N GLY A 200 -5.12 7.06 9.57
CA GLY A 200 -6.33 6.25 9.72
C GLY A 200 -6.28 4.95 8.94
N HIS A 201 -5.85 4.97 7.68
CA HIS A 201 -5.73 3.80 6.81
C HIS A 201 -4.76 2.75 7.39
N VAL A 202 -3.61 3.21 7.82
CA VAL A 202 -2.62 2.34 8.49
C VAL A 202 -3.15 1.82 9.82
N ALA A 203 -3.93 2.62 10.59
CA ALA A 203 -4.57 2.18 11.82
C ALA A 203 -5.60 1.08 11.57
N VAL A 204 -6.39 1.17 10.49
CA VAL A 204 -7.28 0.09 10.03
C VAL A 204 -6.47 -1.19 9.76
N GLY A 205 -5.37 -1.08 9.02
CA GLY A 205 -4.46 -2.20 8.77
C GLY A 205 -3.90 -2.83 10.05
N ASN A 206 -3.43 -2.01 10.99
CA ASN A 206 -2.91 -2.47 12.30
C ASN A 206 -3.99 -3.14 13.15
N ARG A 207 -5.20 -2.58 13.19
CA ARG A 207 -6.34 -3.16 13.92
C ARG A 207 -6.69 -4.56 13.40
N TRP A 208 -6.83 -4.71 12.11
CA TRP A 208 -7.20 -5.99 11.51
C TRP A 208 -6.07 -7.01 11.53
N TYR A 209 -4.82 -6.56 11.45
CA TYR A 209 -3.67 -7.44 11.67
C TYR A 209 -3.66 -8.02 13.09
N ALA A 210 -3.83 -7.17 14.10
CA ALA A 210 -3.87 -7.60 15.50
C ALA A 210 -5.07 -8.53 15.75
N TRP A 211 -6.25 -8.21 15.22
CA TRP A 211 -7.44 -9.06 15.33
C TRP A 211 -7.21 -10.44 14.72
N LEU A 212 -6.67 -10.52 13.51
CA LEU A 212 -6.38 -11.79 12.83
C LEU A 212 -5.32 -12.62 13.58
N CYS A 213 -4.29 -11.97 14.12
CA CYS A 213 -3.31 -12.64 14.97
C CYS A 213 -4.00 -13.24 16.21
N ALA A 214 -4.85 -12.48 16.88
CA ALA A 214 -5.59 -12.96 18.06
C ALA A 214 -6.51 -14.15 17.71
N GLN A 215 -7.24 -14.09 16.58
CA GLN A 215 -8.09 -15.21 16.12
C GLN A 215 -7.28 -16.47 15.82
N ARG A 216 -6.02 -16.33 15.43
CA ARG A 216 -5.14 -17.46 15.07
C ARG A 216 -4.20 -17.86 16.23
N GLY A 217 -4.31 -17.25 17.41
CA GLY A 217 -3.42 -17.51 18.56
C GLY A 217 -1.96 -17.14 18.29
N LEU A 218 -1.71 -16.12 17.47
CA LEU A 218 -0.39 -15.66 17.05
C LEU A 218 0.01 -14.37 17.81
N ASP A 219 1.29 -14.23 18.13
CA ASP A 219 1.85 -12.96 18.57
C ASP A 219 2.13 -12.05 17.36
N PRO A 220 1.56 -10.83 17.29
CA PRO A 220 1.73 -9.94 16.15
C PRO A 220 3.18 -9.57 15.87
N VAL A 221 3.98 -9.31 16.90
CA VAL A 221 5.37 -8.88 16.76
C VAL A 221 6.26 -10.03 16.25
N ALA A 222 6.07 -11.23 16.81
CA ALA A 222 6.82 -12.42 16.39
C ALA A 222 6.41 -12.95 15.02
N THR A 223 5.14 -12.73 14.61
CA THR A 223 4.60 -13.23 13.33
C THR A 223 5.07 -12.39 12.13
N TYR A 224 5.19 -11.07 12.30
CA TYR A 224 5.46 -10.14 11.20
C TYR A 224 6.76 -10.44 10.42
N PRO A 225 7.93 -10.74 11.04
CA PRO A 225 9.14 -11.07 10.30
C PRO A 225 9.00 -12.30 9.39
N GLY A 226 8.26 -13.32 9.84
CA GLY A 226 7.98 -14.51 9.04
C GLY A 226 7.15 -14.20 7.78
N LEU A 227 6.16 -13.28 7.90
CA LEU A 227 5.37 -12.83 6.75
C LEU A 227 6.23 -12.03 5.77
N THR A 228 7.04 -11.09 6.25
CA THR A 228 7.94 -10.29 5.38
C THR A 228 8.91 -11.17 4.60
N GLN A 229 9.46 -12.20 5.23
CA GLN A 229 10.35 -13.15 4.57
C GLN A 229 9.61 -14.02 3.55
N ARG A 230 8.48 -14.63 3.95
CA ARG A 230 7.69 -15.54 3.10
C ARG A 230 7.22 -14.88 1.81
N TYR A 231 6.74 -13.64 1.91
CA TYR A 231 6.18 -12.89 0.78
C TYR A 231 7.19 -11.93 0.13
N GLN A 232 8.46 -11.99 0.53
CA GLN A 232 9.54 -11.16 -0.03
C GLN A 232 9.19 -9.67 0.00
N ALA A 233 8.67 -9.19 1.14
CA ALA A 233 8.34 -7.79 1.32
C ALA A 233 9.61 -6.93 1.25
N PRO A 234 9.54 -5.72 0.68
CA PRO A 234 10.69 -4.84 0.62
C PRO A 234 11.13 -4.43 2.02
N ARG A 235 12.44 -4.37 2.22
CA ARG A 235 13.01 -3.92 3.48
C ARG A 235 12.67 -2.45 3.70
N LEU A 236 12.14 -2.12 4.86
CA LEU A 236 11.88 -0.75 5.25
C LEU A 236 13.20 -0.01 5.51
N LYS A 237 13.27 1.24 5.06
CA LYS A 237 14.41 2.13 5.24
C LYS A 237 13.91 3.47 5.75
N GLY A 238 14.51 3.97 6.83
CA GLY A 238 14.23 5.30 7.35
C GLY A 238 14.73 6.44 6.43
N PRO A 239 14.45 7.68 6.83
CA PRO A 239 13.92 8.07 8.14
C PRO A 239 12.45 7.67 8.32
N PHE A 240 12.04 7.39 9.56
CA PHE A 240 10.67 7.00 9.91
C PHE A 240 9.96 8.14 10.64
N ASN A 241 8.71 8.42 10.28
CA ASN A 241 7.82 9.31 11.02
C ASN A 241 7.21 8.57 12.21
N LEU A 242 7.98 8.45 13.30
CA LEU A 242 7.58 7.68 14.48
C LEU A 242 6.30 8.21 15.12
N ALA A 243 6.06 9.52 15.08
CA ALA A 243 4.85 10.12 15.63
C ALA A 243 3.60 9.68 14.85
N ALA A 244 3.63 9.75 13.51
CA ALA A 244 2.53 9.28 12.67
C ALA A 244 2.32 7.77 12.80
N ARG A 245 3.40 6.98 12.85
CA ARG A 245 3.31 5.54 13.07
C ARG A 245 2.73 5.19 14.44
N ALA A 246 3.11 5.90 15.51
CA ALA A 246 2.51 5.72 16.83
C ALA A 246 1.01 6.05 16.82
N ALA A 247 0.63 7.17 16.17
CA ALA A 247 -0.78 7.56 15.99
C ALA A 247 -1.58 6.52 15.18
N ALA A 248 -0.93 5.85 14.22
CA ALA A 248 -1.50 4.74 13.45
C ALA A 248 -1.53 3.40 14.21
N GLY A 249 -1.16 3.37 15.50
CA GLY A 249 -1.30 2.19 16.35
C GLY A 249 -0.12 1.22 16.34
N PHE A 250 1.05 1.59 15.83
CA PHE A 250 2.26 0.80 16.06
C PHE A 250 2.67 0.86 17.54
N THR A 251 2.98 -0.28 18.12
CA THR A 251 3.42 -0.38 19.51
C THR A 251 4.83 0.18 19.71
N ALA A 252 5.17 0.57 20.92
CA ALA A 252 6.53 1.04 21.24
C ALA A 252 7.61 0.00 20.88
N GLN A 253 7.33 -1.28 21.06
CA GLN A 253 8.23 -2.37 20.69
C GLN A 253 8.49 -2.41 19.19
N GLU A 254 7.46 -2.28 18.37
CA GLU A 254 7.57 -2.27 16.91
C GLU A 254 8.33 -1.03 16.40
N LEU A 255 8.10 0.13 17.02
CA LEU A 255 8.83 1.35 16.68
C LEU A 255 10.32 1.26 17.02
N LEU A 256 10.66 0.61 18.14
CA LEU A 256 12.06 0.32 18.48
C LEU A 256 12.71 -0.64 17.49
N GLN A 257 11.99 -1.67 17.04
CA GLN A 257 12.49 -2.60 16.02
C GLN A 257 12.76 -1.93 14.66
N LEU A 258 11.91 -0.98 14.26
CA LEU A 258 12.13 -0.19 13.04
C LEU A 258 13.44 0.62 13.07
N GLN A 259 13.83 1.09 14.25
CA GLN A 259 15.04 1.91 14.45
C GLN A 259 16.30 1.06 14.69
N ALA A 260 16.14 -0.24 14.98
CA ALA A 260 17.27 -1.11 15.24
C ALA A 260 18.20 -1.20 14.00
N PRO A 261 19.52 -1.08 14.19
CA PRO A 261 20.46 -1.31 13.09
C PRO A 261 20.27 -2.73 12.58
N SER A 262 20.27 -2.85 11.26
CA SER A 262 20.12 -4.16 10.61
C SER A 262 21.24 -5.08 11.07
N SER A 263 20.90 -6.12 11.81
CA SER A 263 21.84 -7.22 12.04
C SER A 263 22.19 -7.82 10.66
N THR A 264 23.38 -7.51 10.17
CA THR A 264 23.98 -8.26 9.06
C THR A 264 24.15 -9.68 9.58
N SER A 265 23.30 -10.60 9.14
CA SER A 265 23.56 -12.02 9.32
C SER A 265 24.83 -12.34 8.56
N THR A 266 25.96 -12.35 9.25
CA THR A 266 27.17 -12.97 8.76
C THR A 266 26.84 -14.45 8.54
N PRO A 267 27.02 -14.99 7.35
CA PRO A 267 26.85 -16.43 7.16
C PRO A 267 27.82 -17.12 8.09
N ALA A 268 27.31 -18.00 8.94
CA ALA A 268 28.15 -18.86 9.77
C ALA A 268 29.10 -19.61 8.86
N SER A 269 30.39 -19.31 8.96
CA SER A 269 31.45 -20.08 8.29
C SER A 269 31.41 -21.48 8.84
N ILE A 270 30.94 -22.42 8.04
CA ILE A 270 31.04 -23.84 8.30
C ILE A 270 32.54 -24.19 8.17
N ASN A 271 33.22 -24.24 9.30
CA ASN A 271 34.54 -24.84 9.40
C ASN A 271 34.42 -26.35 9.14
N SER A 272 34.62 -26.75 7.91
CA SER A 272 34.90 -28.16 7.58
C SER A 272 36.37 -28.47 7.89
N SER A 273 36.63 -28.86 9.13
CA SER A 273 37.86 -29.54 9.49
C SER A 273 37.80 -30.96 8.92
N THR A 274 38.34 -31.14 7.72
CA THR A 274 38.68 -32.45 7.15
C THR A 274 39.90 -32.96 7.87
N GLN A 275 39.72 -33.91 8.79
CA GLN A 275 40.80 -34.81 9.23
C GLN A 275 41.12 -35.78 8.11
N SER A 276 42.33 -35.64 7.55
CA SER A 276 42.99 -36.61 6.72
C SER A 276 43.47 -37.75 7.60
N ALA A 277 42.89 -38.94 7.46
CA ALA A 277 43.45 -40.16 7.96
C ALA A 277 44.09 -40.92 6.78
N ALA A 278 45.40 -40.93 6.78
CA ALA A 278 46.19 -41.80 5.92
C ALA A 278 46.01 -43.27 6.38
N LEU A 279 45.75 -44.16 5.44
CA LEU A 279 45.97 -45.61 5.60
C LEU A 279 46.75 -46.10 4.40
N THR A 280 47.99 -46.48 4.70
CA THR A 280 48.93 -47.21 3.88
C THR A 280 48.59 -48.72 3.85
N ALA A 281 48.96 -49.34 2.75
CA ALA A 281 49.41 -50.75 2.53
C ALA A 281 48.31 -51.80 2.23
N HIS A 282 48.26 -52.37 1.17
CA HIS A 282 48.86 -53.50 0.44
C HIS A 282 48.13 -53.74 -0.86
#